data_186f23df8ab7ff4191f75310ac008cd2
#
_entry.id   186f23df8ab7ff4191f75310ac008cd2
#
_cell.length_a   1.000
_cell.length_b   1.000
_cell.length_c   1.000
_cell.angle_alpha   90.00
_cell.angle_beta   90.00
_cell.angle_gamma   90.00
#
_symmetry.space_group_name_H-M   'P 1'
#
loop_
_entity.id
_entity.type
_entity.pdbx_description
1 polymer ?
#
loop_
_entity_poly.entity_id
_entity_poly.type
_entity_poly.pdbx_seq_one_letter_code
_entity_poly.pdbx_strand_id
1 'polypeptide(L)'
;MTIKDFVAARGWEAFRRLEAETVVSLGRMPPAVVATGGGVVMAGENLRLLKSMGPLVYLQTPPADLLERLKRDASGPQVRPPFTAEDLEVQTKAVLARRLPVYEAAADFTVDTNGKSVVRVADEIYERLLEAGIVAGMAKIKKRKNSI
;
A
#
# COMPACT_ATOMS: atom_id res chain seq x y z
N MET A 1 15.27 9.64 10.89
CA MET A 1 14.11 9.85 11.78
C MET A 1 13.01 8.90 11.33
N THR A 2 12.49 8.08 12.22
CA THR A 2 11.38 7.17 11.92
C THR A 2 10.04 7.91 11.95
N ILE A 3 8.97 7.31 11.37
CA ILE A 3 7.60 7.87 11.50
C ILE A 3 7.20 8.01 12.98
N LYS A 4 7.59 7.03 13.80
CA LYS A 4 7.33 7.05 15.25
C LYS A 4 7.96 8.29 15.91
N ASP A 5 9.23 8.55 15.62
CA ASP A 5 9.95 9.70 16.19
C ASP A 5 9.33 11.02 15.73
N PHE A 6 8.96 11.09 14.44
CA PHE A 6 8.31 12.28 13.89
C PHE A 6 6.96 12.55 14.56
N VAL A 7 6.12 11.52 14.69
CA VAL A 7 4.81 11.65 15.32
C VAL A 7 4.91 11.97 16.80
N ALA A 8 5.87 11.36 17.50
CA ALA A 8 6.13 11.69 18.91
C ALA A 8 6.56 13.15 19.09
N ALA A 9 7.35 13.70 18.16
CA ALA A 9 7.85 15.07 18.24
C ALA A 9 6.86 16.11 17.72
N ARG A 10 6.04 15.80 16.71
CA ARG A 10 5.24 16.79 15.97
C ARG A 10 3.74 16.45 15.84
N GLY A 11 3.33 15.29 16.32
CA GLY A 11 1.94 14.82 16.28
C GLY A 11 1.48 14.27 14.93
N TRP A 12 0.33 13.59 14.96
CA TRP A 12 -0.27 12.98 13.77
C TRP A 12 -0.71 14.01 12.72
N GLU A 13 -1.14 15.19 13.14
CA GLU A 13 -1.59 16.21 12.20
C GLU A 13 -0.44 16.71 11.31
N ALA A 14 0.73 16.96 11.91
CA ALA A 14 1.92 17.33 11.15
C ALA A 14 2.36 16.22 10.20
N PHE A 15 2.25 14.95 10.62
CA PHE A 15 2.53 13.81 9.75
C PHE A 15 1.56 13.76 8.55
N ARG A 16 0.25 14.00 8.77
CA ARG A 16 -0.74 14.01 7.69
C ARG A 16 -0.51 15.16 6.69
N ARG A 17 -0.07 16.31 7.16
CA ARG A 17 0.33 17.40 6.26
C ARG A 17 1.52 16.99 5.39
N LEU A 18 2.56 16.43 5.98
CA LEU A 18 3.73 15.95 5.25
C LEU A 18 3.37 14.83 4.24
N GLU A 19 2.48 13.93 4.63
CA GLU A 19 1.96 12.88 3.74
C GLU A 19 1.24 13.51 2.52
N ALA A 20 0.39 14.51 2.72
CA ALA A 20 -0.31 15.22 1.65
C ALA A 20 0.66 15.98 0.72
N GLU A 21 1.63 16.69 1.27
CA GLU A 21 2.68 17.38 0.51
C GLU A 21 3.49 16.38 -0.34
N THR A 22 3.77 15.21 0.22
CA THR A 22 4.46 14.12 -0.49
C THR A 22 3.63 13.64 -1.67
N VAL A 23 2.32 13.42 -1.48
CA VAL A 23 1.42 13.01 -2.58
C VAL A 23 1.41 14.05 -3.70
N VAL A 24 1.33 15.34 -3.37
CA VAL A 24 1.42 16.42 -4.37
C VAL A 24 2.73 16.35 -5.15
N SER A 25 3.84 16.06 -4.47
CA SER A 25 5.16 15.99 -5.11
C SER A 25 5.29 14.82 -6.10
N LEU A 26 4.56 13.71 -5.89
CA LEU A 26 4.56 12.55 -6.79
C LEU A 26 4.13 12.93 -8.22
N GLY A 27 3.20 13.87 -8.37
CA GLY A 27 2.73 14.33 -9.67
C GLY A 27 3.80 15.00 -10.54
N ARG A 28 4.97 15.33 -9.97
CA ARG A 28 6.12 15.91 -10.67
C ARG A 28 7.22 14.88 -10.97
N MET A 29 7.04 13.65 -10.51
CA MET A 29 8.02 12.59 -10.70
C MET A 29 7.77 11.86 -12.04
N PRO A 30 8.81 11.26 -12.63
CA PRO A 30 8.61 10.36 -13.75
C PRO A 30 7.75 9.16 -13.33
N PRO A 31 7.11 8.45 -14.29
CA PRO A 31 6.31 7.26 -13.99
C PRO A 31 7.05 6.27 -13.09
N ALA A 32 6.42 5.89 -11.99
CA ALA A 32 7.01 5.01 -10.98
C ALA A 32 5.94 4.12 -10.33
N VAL A 33 6.39 3.03 -9.73
CA VAL A 33 5.55 2.23 -8.81
C VAL A 33 5.70 2.82 -7.42
N VAL A 34 4.58 3.26 -6.85
CA VAL A 34 4.56 3.90 -5.54
C VAL A 34 3.91 2.97 -4.51
N ALA A 35 4.67 2.55 -3.51
CA ALA A 35 4.13 1.83 -2.35
C ALA A 35 3.63 2.84 -1.31
N THR A 36 2.33 2.95 -1.18
CA THR A 36 1.70 3.89 -0.23
C THR A 36 1.49 3.27 1.15
N GLY A 37 1.53 4.08 2.19
CA GLY A 37 1.01 3.68 3.50
C GLY A 37 -0.52 3.57 3.47
N GLY A 38 -1.09 2.61 4.23
CA GLY A 38 -2.54 2.39 4.25
C GLY A 38 -3.38 3.56 4.80
N GLY A 39 -2.77 4.62 5.32
CA GLY A 39 -3.47 5.81 5.78
C GLY A 39 -3.65 6.90 4.73
N VAL A 40 -2.86 6.88 3.66
CA VAL A 40 -2.81 7.96 2.68
C VAL A 40 -4.14 8.17 1.95
N VAL A 41 -4.82 7.09 1.60
CA VAL A 41 -6.12 7.11 0.89
C VAL A 41 -7.30 7.48 1.77
N MET A 42 -7.10 7.60 3.09
CA MET A 42 -8.15 8.05 4.01
C MET A 42 -8.43 9.55 3.89
N ALA A 43 -7.52 10.32 3.34
CA ALA A 43 -7.73 11.72 2.98
C ALA A 43 -8.25 11.78 1.54
N GLY A 44 -9.49 12.25 1.35
CA GLY A 44 -10.13 12.28 0.04
C GLY A 44 -9.35 13.05 -1.02
N GLU A 45 -8.65 14.12 -0.64
CA GLU A 45 -7.80 14.88 -1.56
C GLU A 45 -6.59 14.07 -2.02
N ASN A 46 -5.92 13.35 -1.11
CA ASN A 46 -4.83 12.45 -1.48
C ASN A 46 -5.32 11.35 -2.43
N LEU A 47 -6.48 10.75 -2.12
CA LEU A 47 -7.09 9.72 -2.97
C LEU A 47 -7.37 10.26 -4.38
N ARG A 48 -7.97 11.45 -4.48
CA ARG A 48 -8.26 12.09 -5.77
C ARG A 48 -6.99 12.32 -6.59
N LEU A 49 -5.94 12.84 -5.96
CA LEU A 49 -4.66 13.06 -6.61
C LEU A 49 -4.01 11.75 -7.07
N LEU A 50 -3.95 10.75 -6.21
CA LEU A 50 -3.37 9.45 -6.55
C LEU A 50 -4.10 8.81 -7.74
N LYS A 51 -5.44 8.82 -7.75
CA LYS A 51 -6.24 8.32 -8.87
C LYS A 51 -6.00 9.08 -10.18
N SER A 52 -5.67 10.35 -10.12
CA SER A 52 -5.33 11.13 -11.32
C SER A 52 -3.94 10.80 -11.89
N MET A 53 -3.06 10.19 -11.10
CA MET A 53 -1.70 9.84 -11.51
C MET A 53 -1.58 8.42 -12.09
N GLY A 54 -2.45 7.50 -11.68
CA GLY A 54 -2.41 6.12 -12.15
C GLY A 54 -3.34 5.20 -11.40
N PRO A 55 -3.39 3.92 -11.79
CA PRO A 55 -4.25 2.94 -11.15
C PRO A 55 -3.82 2.62 -9.73
N LEU A 56 -4.80 2.42 -8.86
CA LEU A 56 -4.60 1.99 -7.48
C LEU A 56 -4.82 0.49 -7.36
N VAL A 57 -3.82 -0.19 -6.84
CA VAL A 57 -3.88 -1.64 -6.57
C VAL A 57 -4.03 -1.86 -5.08
N TYR A 58 -5.12 -2.49 -4.68
CA TYR A 58 -5.32 -2.94 -3.30
C TYR A 58 -4.78 -4.34 -3.12
N LEU A 59 -3.77 -4.48 -2.25
CA LEU A 59 -3.23 -5.77 -1.83
C LEU A 59 -4.06 -6.29 -0.66
N GLN A 60 -5.04 -7.12 -0.97
CA GLN A 60 -5.94 -7.70 0.01
C GLN A 60 -5.26 -8.86 0.75
N THR A 61 -5.41 -8.89 2.06
CA THR A 61 -4.94 -9.99 2.92
C THR A 61 -6.06 -10.33 3.89
N PRO A 62 -6.42 -11.60 4.08
CA PRO A 62 -7.37 -12.00 5.11
C PRO A 62 -6.96 -11.48 6.49
N PRO A 63 -7.90 -11.04 7.34
CA PRO A 63 -7.56 -10.47 8.65
C PRO A 63 -6.71 -11.37 9.54
N ALA A 64 -6.92 -12.68 9.48
CA ALA A 64 -6.12 -13.66 10.25
C ALA A 64 -4.65 -13.64 9.81
N ASP A 65 -4.38 -13.69 8.51
CA ASP A 65 -3.02 -13.66 7.97
C ASP A 65 -2.33 -12.31 8.19
N LEU A 66 -3.11 -11.22 8.13
CA LEU A 66 -2.60 -9.91 8.46
C LEU A 66 -2.14 -9.84 9.93
N LEU A 67 -2.93 -10.39 10.86
CA LEU A 67 -2.57 -10.46 12.27
C LEU A 67 -1.28 -11.27 12.49
N GLU A 68 -1.15 -12.42 11.83
CA GLU A 68 0.05 -13.25 11.90
C GLU A 68 1.30 -12.50 11.37
N ARG A 69 1.16 -11.76 10.27
CA ARG A 69 2.24 -10.92 9.75
C ARG A 69 2.61 -9.81 10.74
N LEU A 70 1.61 -9.13 11.30
CA LEU A 70 1.83 -8.07 12.29
C LEU A 70 2.50 -8.58 13.57
N LYS A 71 2.13 -9.78 14.06
CA LYS A 71 2.78 -10.40 15.21
C LYS A 71 4.24 -10.73 14.93
N ARG A 72 4.56 -11.23 13.74
CA ARG A 72 5.95 -11.49 13.31
C ARG A 72 6.76 -10.20 13.22
N ASP A 73 6.20 -9.15 12.63
CA ASP A 73 6.87 -7.85 12.49
C ASP A 73 7.07 -7.15 13.84
N ALA A 74 6.14 -7.35 14.79
CA ALA A 74 6.26 -6.81 16.14
C ALA A 74 7.42 -7.44 16.95
N SER A 75 7.87 -8.63 16.56
CA SER A 75 9.03 -9.32 17.15
C SER A 75 10.37 -8.82 16.58
N GLY A 76 10.36 -7.93 15.59
CA GLY A 76 11.54 -7.35 14.96
C GLY A 76 11.99 -6.04 15.62
N PRO A 77 13.22 -5.56 15.32
CA PRO A 77 13.79 -4.35 15.89
C PRO A 77 13.08 -3.05 15.50
N GLN A 78 12.14 -3.07 14.58
CA GLN A 78 11.34 -1.90 14.18
C GLN A 78 10.06 -1.79 15.02
N VAL A 79 10.20 -1.12 16.07
CA VAL A 79 9.33 -0.90 17.21
C VAL A 79 8.02 -0.20 16.85
N ARG A 80 6.92 -0.95 16.85
CA ARG A 80 5.63 -0.43 17.31
C ARG A 80 5.60 -0.47 18.83
N PRO A 81 4.82 0.41 19.53
CA PRO A 81 4.69 0.32 20.97
C PRO A 81 4.32 -1.11 21.40
N PRO A 82 4.77 -1.58 22.60
CA PRO A 82 4.44 -2.90 23.07
C PRO A 82 2.94 -2.96 23.36
N PHE A 83 2.19 -3.58 22.45
CA PHE A 83 0.81 -3.97 22.67
C PHE A 83 0.78 -5.44 23.11
N THR A 84 -0.18 -5.81 23.96
CA THR A 84 -0.49 -7.21 24.15
C THR A 84 -1.00 -7.81 22.83
N ALA A 85 -0.93 -9.11 22.66
CA ALA A 85 -1.44 -9.77 21.44
C ALA A 85 -2.95 -9.51 21.27
N GLU A 86 -3.71 -9.42 22.36
CA GLU A 86 -5.13 -9.05 22.39
C GLU A 86 -5.36 -7.60 21.94
N ASP A 87 -4.59 -6.65 22.47
CA ASP A 87 -4.68 -5.24 22.07
C ASP A 87 -4.40 -5.05 20.59
N LEU A 88 -3.41 -5.79 20.05
CA LEU A 88 -3.06 -5.74 18.63
C LEU A 88 -4.21 -6.26 17.75
N GLU A 89 -4.88 -7.32 18.17
CA GLU A 89 -6.01 -7.90 17.43
C GLU A 89 -7.21 -6.97 17.41
N VAL A 90 -7.60 -6.44 18.58
CA VAL A 90 -8.73 -5.51 18.72
C VAL A 90 -8.48 -4.24 17.89
N GLN A 91 -7.29 -3.66 18.01
CA GLN A 91 -6.94 -2.47 17.24
C GLN A 91 -6.88 -2.73 15.74
N THR A 92 -6.33 -3.86 15.33
CA THR A 92 -6.25 -4.22 13.90
C THR A 92 -7.66 -4.39 13.32
N LYS A 93 -8.57 -5.09 14.01
CA LYS A 93 -9.96 -5.25 13.59
C LYS A 93 -10.67 -3.88 13.47
N ALA A 94 -10.52 -3.01 14.46
CA ALA A 94 -11.13 -1.68 14.45
C ALA A 94 -10.58 -0.80 13.29
N VAL A 95 -9.27 -0.83 13.05
CA VAL A 95 -8.65 -0.11 11.94
C VAL A 95 -9.12 -0.65 10.60
N LEU A 96 -9.18 -1.97 10.43
CA LEU A 96 -9.65 -2.62 9.21
C LEU A 96 -11.11 -2.29 8.93
N ALA A 97 -12.00 -2.39 9.92
CA ALA A 97 -13.41 -2.06 9.76
C ALA A 97 -13.63 -0.64 9.21
N ARG A 98 -12.80 0.33 9.64
CA ARG A 98 -12.86 1.71 9.13
C ARG A 98 -12.26 1.88 7.73
N ARG A 99 -11.24 1.11 7.39
CA ARG A 99 -10.43 1.34 6.18
C ARG A 99 -10.85 0.49 5.00
N LEU A 100 -11.36 -0.72 5.24
CA LEU A 100 -11.76 -1.66 4.20
C LEU A 100 -12.70 -1.04 3.17
N PRO A 101 -13.81 -0.37 3.56
CA PRO A 101 -14.70 0.25 2.58
C PRO A 101 -14.00 1.29 1.70
N VAL A 102 -13.05 2.03 2.28
CA VAL A 102 -12.27 3.03 1.53
C VAL A 102 -11.30 2.36 0.57
N TYR A 103 -10.61 1.30 0.99
CA TYR A 103 -9.70 0.55 0.13
C TYR A 103 -10.42 -0.08 -1.06
N GLU A 104 -11.57 -0.72 -0.82
CA GLU A 104 -12.38 -1.34 -1.86
C GLU A 104 -12.92 -0.30 -2.85
N ALA A 105 -13.41 0.84 -2.37
CA ALA A 105 -13.90 1.92 -3.23
C ALA A 105 -12.77 2.66 -3.98
N ALA A 106 -11.57 2.70 -3.42
CA ALA A 106 -10.42 3.36 -4.01
C ALA A 106 -9.75 2.51 -5.10
N ALA A 107 -9.74 1.19 -4.96
CA ALA A 107 -9.00 0.29 -5.80
C ALA A 107 -9.54 0.21 -7.23
N ASP A 108 -8.67 0.31 -8.21
CA ASP A 108 -8.96 -0.05 -9.60
C ASP A 108 -8.73 -1.56 -9.84
N PHE A 109 -7.83 -2.15 -9.04
CA PHE A 109 -7.58 -3.59 -9.02
C PHE A 109 -7.40 -4.08 -7.58
N THR A 110 -7.98 -5.23 -7.26
CA THR A 110 -7.75 -5.93 -5.99
C THR A 110 -7.01 -7.23 -6.26
N VAL A 111 -5.90 -7.44 -5.56
CA VAL A 111 -5.08 -8.65 -5.65
C VAL A 111 -5.03 -9.32 -4.28
N ASP A 112 -5.55 -10.53 -4.20
CA ASP A 112 -5.42 -11.36 -3.00
C ASP A 112 -3.97 -11.82 -2.84
N THR A 113 -3.39 -11.57 -1.67
CA THR A 113 -2.00 -11.95 -1.35
C THR A 113 -1.90 -13.22 -0.52
N ASN A 114 -3.04 -13.86 -0.22
CA ASN A 114 -3.07 -15.04 0.63
C ASN A 114 -2.35 -16.22 -0.02
N GLY A 115 -1.43 -16.85 0.72
CA GLY A 115 -0.67 -18.01 0.26
C GLY A 115 0.25 -17.75 -0.94
N LYS A 116 0.41 -16.49 -1.38
CA LYS A 116 1.24 -16.14 -2.53
C LYS A 116 2.59 -15.57 -2.12
N SER A 117 3.63 -15.90 -2.88
CA SER A 117 4.92 -15.23 -2.78
C SER A 117 4.85 -13.79 -3.33
N VAL A 118 5.80 -12.94 -2.91
CA VAL A 118 5.91 -11.56 -3.42
C VAL A 118 6.02 -11.54 -4.95
N VAL A 119 6.79 -12.46 -5.52
CA VAL A 119 6.96 -12.57 -6.99
C VAL A 119 5.62 -12.88 -7.66
N ARG A 120 4.86 -13.85 -7.12
CA ARG A 120 3.56 -14.23 -7.68
C ARG A 120 2.55 -13.08 -7.62
N VAL A 121 2.54 -12.32 -6.53
CA VAL A 121 1.69 -11.12 -6.41
C VAL A 121 2.10 -10.06 -7.43
N ALA A 122 3.39 -9.83 -7.61
CA ALA A 122 3.90 -8.87 -8.58
C ALA A 122 3.55 -9.28 -10.03
N ASP A 123 3.67 -10.57 -10.36
CA ASP A 123 3.30 -11.11 -11.68
C ASP A 123 1.80 -10.91 -11.94
N GLU A 124 0.93 -11.19 -10.97
CA GLU A 124 -0.51 -11.01 -11.10
C GLU A 124 -0.88 -9.53 -11.30
N ILE A 125 -0.24 -8.61 -10.58
CA ILE A 125 -0.43 -7.17 -10.79
C ILE A 125 -0.03 -6.81 -12.22
N TYR A 126 1.12 -7.26 -12.66
CA TYR A 126 1.63 -6.98 -14.00
C TYR A 126 0.69 -7.50 -15.10
N GLU A 127 0.19 -8.74 -14.97
CA GLU A 127 -0.77 -9.33 -15.90
C GLU A 127 -2.04 -8.48 -16.00
N ARG A 128 -2.63 -8.06 -14.86
CA ARG A 128 -3.82 -7.19 -14.84
C ARG A 128 -3.58 -5.83 -15.49
N LEU A 129 -2.42 -5.22 -15.27
CA LEU A 129 -2.05 -3.95 -15.90
C LEU A 129 -1.85 -4.10 -17.41
N LEU A 130 -1.34 -5.26 -17.87
CA LEU A 130 -1.25 -5.60 -19.29
C LEU A 130 -2.63 -5.74 -19.94
N GLU A 131 -3.52 -6.51 -19.30
CA GLU A 131 -4.90 -6.73 -19.78
C GLU A 131 -5.66 -5.40 -19.88
N ALA A 132 -5.44 -4.50 -18.94
CA ALA A 132 -6.01 -3.14 -18.94
C ALA A 132 -5.34 -2.18 -19.95
N GLY A 133 -4.28 -2.61 -20.65
CA GLY A 133 -3.57 -1.78 -21.61
C GLY A 133 -2.67 -0.69 -20.99
N ILE A 134 -2.49 -0.71 -19.67
CA ILE A 134 -1.73 0.34 -18.93
C ILE A 134 -0.23 0.20 -19.15
N VAL A 135 0.28 -1.03 -19.26
CA VAL A 135 1.71 -1.33 -19.45
C VAL A 135 2.04 -1.94 -20.82
N ALA A 136 1.21 -1.71 -21.83
CA ALA A 136 1.39 -2.25 -23.18
C ALA A 136 2.77 -1.96 -23.80
N GLY A 137 3.42 -0.87 -23.42
CA GLY A 137 4.78 -0.53 -23.83
C GLY A 137 5.87 -1.45 -23.28
N MET A 138 5.67 -2.08 -22.12
CA MET A 138 6.65 -3.02 -21.53
C MET A 138 6.61 -4.41 -22.13
N ALA A 139 5.49 -4.85 -22.71
CA ALA A 139 5.37 -6.14 -23.36
C ALA A 139 6.36 -6.28 -24.55
N LYS A 140 6.67 -5.19 -25.24
CA LYS A 140 7.66 -5.18 -26.32
C LYS A 140 9.12 -5.39 -25.84
N ILE A 141 9.42 -5.04 -24.60
CA ILE A 141 10.78 -5.18 -24.05
C ILE A 141 11.06 -6.63 -23.64
N LYS A 142 10.07 -7.33 -23.09
CA LYS A 142 10.23 -8.75 -22.69
C LYS A 142 10.42 -9.67 -23.90
N LYS A 143 9.73 -9.41 -25.04
CA LYS A 143 9.92 -10.17 -26.29
C LYS A 143 11.31 -9.97 -26.92
N ARG A 144 11.96 -8.82 -26.71
CA ARG A 144 13.33 -8.59 -27.24
C ARG A 144 14.42 -9.32 -26.46
N LYS A 145 14.24 -9.62 -25.16
CA LYS A 145 15.23 -10.35 -24.35
C LYS A 145 15.20 -11.86 -24.56
N ASN A 146 14.11 -12.43 -25.08
CA ASN A 146 14.01 -13.87 -25.38
C ASN A 146 14.28 -14.22 -26.83
N SER A 147 14.83 -13.27 -27.62
CA SER A 147 15.17 -13.49 -29.05
C SER A 147 16.65 -13.27 -29.33
N ILE A 148 17.52 -13.50 -28.31
CA ILE A 148 18.99 -13.55 -28.49
C ILE A 148 19.50 -14.88 -27.95
#